data_ceb6df3d7f1f40cec6cf803e8be680ef
#
_entry.id   ceb6df3d7f1f40cec6cf803e8be680ef
#
_cell.length_a   1.000
_cell.length_b   1.000
_cell.length_c   1.000
_cell.angle_alpha   90.00
_cell.angle_beta   90.00
_cell.angle_gamma   90.00
#
_symmetry.space_group_name_H-M   'P 1'
#
loop_
_entity.id
_entity.type
_entity.pdbx_description
1 polymer ?
#
loop_
_entity_poly.entity_id
_entity_poly.type
_entity_poly.pdbx_seq_one_letter_code
_entity_poly.pdbx_strand_id
1 'polypeptide(L)'
;MLGPAADDFVRTRLTHSLEVAQVGRALGQALGCDPDVVDTACLSHDLGHPPYGHNGEKALDVVARQIGGFEGNAQTFRILTRLEPKTLDAAGRPVGVNLTRASLDAVAKYPWLKGRGPGGPGGRSARKYSSYDDDAEIFAWMRQGAPEGRRCIEAQIMDLSDDVGYSVHDVEDAIALGRLDPACLTDSKEVDELLEATRAWYGTDLSADDLGAAFDRLAGRPYWIRSYNGSVADAAHLKNLTSEIIGRFVSAVASATRQTYGNGPLTRYEAELVIPEETAAEILLLKGIAVRYVMEPREHEPVYLRQRTLIFDLADVLMTGGGKGIDPVLLDVWHRAENDDARLRVVVDQIASLTDTSARAWHARLCGMFSEV
;
A
#
# COMPACT_ATOMS: atom_id res chain seq x y z
N MET A 1 -7.80 5.03 -6.40
CA MET A 1 -7.14 6.20 -7.03
C MET A 1 -7.58 6.29 -8.48
N LEU A 2 -7.86 7.48 -8.98
CA LEU A 2 -8.22 7.70 -10.38
C LEU A 2 -6.92 7.86 -11.20
N GLY A 3 -6.97 7.61 -12.51
CA GLY A 3 -5.79 7.79 -13.37
C GLY A 3 -5.47 9.27 -13.61
N PRO A 4 -4.20 9.63 -13.95
CA PRO A 4 -3.76 11.02 -14.10
C PRO A 4 -4.47 11.86 -15.16
N ALA A 5 -5.37 11.26 -15.95
CA ALA A 5 -6.15 11.96 -16.98
C ALA A 5 -7.61 12.26 -16.54
N ALA A 6 -7.99 11.94 -15.30
CA ALA A 6 -9.38 12.06 -14.87
C ALA A 6 -9.69 13.39 -14.17
N ASP A 7 -8.71 13.98 -13.49
CA ASP A 7 -8.80 15.29 -12.82
C ASP A 7 -7.40 15.72 -12.37
N ASP A 8 -7.05 16.99 -12.50
CA ASP A 8 -5.75 17.55 -12.12
C ASP A 8 -5.53 17.54 -10.58
N PHE A 9 -6.58 17.37 -9.80
CA PHE A 9 -6.55 17.36 -8.33
C PHE A 9 -6.52 15.96 -7.71
N VAL A 10 -6.61 14.89 -8.52
CA VAL A 10 -6.70 13.51 -7.99
C VAL A 10 -5.32 12.95 -7.71
N ARG A 11 -5.12 12.44 -6.49
CA ARG A 11 -3.89 11.74 -6.10
C ARG A 11 -3.67 10.49 -6.92
N THR A 12 -2.46 10.38 -7.46
CA THR A 12 -1.95 9.17 -8.11
C THR A 12 -1.20 8.31 -7.08
N ARG A 13 -0.87 7.07 -7.42
CA ARG A 13 -0.01 6.23 -6.58
C ARG A 13 1.35 6.89 -6.33
N LEU A 14 1.90 7.57 -7.35
CA LEU A 14 3.19 8.26 -7.23
C LEU A 14 3.11 9.40 -6.21
N THR A 15 2.09 10.26 -6.28
CA THR A 15 1.92 11.36 -5.32
C THR A 15 1.69 10.83 -3.91
N HIS A 16 0.90 9.75 -3.74
CA HIS A 16 0.75 9.09 -2.46
C HIS A 16 2.08 8.57 -1.90
N SER A 17 2.86 7.82 -2.70
CA SER A 17 4.17 7.32 -2.24
C SER A 17 5.14 8.44 -1.85
N LEU A 18 5.11 9.58 -2.55
CA LEU A 18 5.92 10.76 -2.19
C LEU A 18 5.47 11.40 -0.87
N GLU A 19 4.17 11.47 -0.62
CA GLU A 19 3.61 11.97 0.63
C GLU A 19 3.94 11.02 1.81
N VAL A 20 3.80 9.72 1.63
CA VAL A 20 4.21 8.69 2.61
C VAL A 20 5.71 8.79 2.91
N ALA A 21 6.53 8.99 1.88
CA ALA A 21 7.98 9.15 2.03
C ALA A 21 8.33 10.41 2.83
N GLN A 22 7.61 11.51 2.62
CA GLN A 22 7.81 12.75 3.39
C GLN A 22 7.48 12.54 4.89
N VAL A 23 6.38 11.88 5.20
CA VAL A 23 5.97 11.56 6.58
C VAL A 23 6.98 10.61 7.23
N GLY A 24 7.32 9.52 6.54
CA GLY A 24 8.26 8.52 7.04
C GLY A 24 9.65 9.09 7.27
N ARG A 25 10.16 9.88 6.33
CA ARG A 25 11.45 10.55 6.46
C ARG A 25 11.50 11.48 7.68
N ALA A 26 10.44 12.27 7.91
CA ALA A 26 10.36 13.14 9.07
C ALA A 26 10.36 12.35 10.40
N LEU A 27 9.58 11.27 10.48
CA LEU A 27 9.53 10.41 11.67
C LEU A 27 10.86 9.67 11.86
N GLY A 28 11.46 9.14 10.79
CA GLY A 28 12.76 8.49 10.83
C GLY A 28 13.86 9.39 11.35
N GLN A 29 13.91 10.64 10.87
CA GLN A 29 14.85 11.66 11.37
C GLN A 29 14.62 11.96 12.85
N ALA A 30 13.36 12.13 13.28
CA ALA A 30 13.01 12.37 14.68
C ALA A 30 13.45 11.24 15.61
N LEU A 31 13.50 10.00 15.11
CA LEU A 31 13.93 8.81 15.84
C LEU A 31 15.41 8.44 15.64
N GLY A 32 16.15 9.19 14.82
CA GLY A 32 17.57 8.95 14.54
C GLY A 32 17.83 7.69 13.70
N CYS A 33 16.84 7.23 12.95
CA CYS A 33 17.01 6.25 11.89
C CYS A 33 17.75 6.87 10.70
N ASP A 34 18.32 6.04 9.83
CA ASP A 34 18.79 6.52 8.53
C ASP A 34 17.59 6.95 7.69
N PRO A 35 17.44 8.27 7.40
CA PRO A 35 16.27 8.78 6.70
C PRO A 35 16.19 8.29 5.25
N ASP A 36 17.29 7.93 4.62
CA ASP A 36 17.30 7.45 3.23
C ASP A 36 16.84 5.98 3.15
N VAL A 37 17.06 5.20 4.19
CA VAL A 37 16.49 3.84 4.31
C VAL A 37 14.98 3.91 4.48
N VAL A 38 14.48 4.79 5.34
CA VAL A 38 13.03 4.98 5.55
C VAL A 38 12.36 5.53 4.29
N ASP A 39 12.96 6.55 3.66
CA ASP A 39 12.48 7.15 2.43
C ASP A 39 12.35 6.11 1.30
N THR A 40 13.40 5.29 1.12
CA THR A 40 13.40 4.19 0.15
C THR A 40 12.28 3.18 0.43
N ALA A 41 12.06 2.83 1.69
CA ALA A 41 10.98 1.92 2.07
C ALA A 41 9.60 2.51 1.75
N CYS A 42 9.38 3.77 2.10
CA CYS A 42 8.13 4.49 1.85
C CYS A 42 7.85 4.67 0.35
N LEU A 43 8.86 5.02 -0.46
CA LEU A 43 8.70 5.14 -1.91
C LEU A 43 8.39 3.79 -2.58
N SER A 44 8.83 2.69 -1.98
CA SER A 44 8.75 1.36 -2.57
C SER A 44 7.55 0.55 -2.11
N HIS A 45 6.87 0.92 -1.03
CA HIS A 45 5.89 0.07 -0.34
C HIS A 45 4.78 -0.48 -1.25
N ASP A 46 4.35 0.29 -2.24
CA ASP A 46 3.20 0.01 -3.11
C ASP A 46 3.56 -0.39 -4.56
N LEU A 47 4.87 -0.55 -4.89
CA LEU A 47 5.31 -0.86 -6.26
C LEU A 47 4.72 -2.15 -6.82
N GLY A 48 4.48 -3.14 -5.97
CA GLY A 48 3.92 -4.45 -6.36
C GLY A 48 2.40 -4.50 -6.47
N HIS A 49 1.69 -3.41 -6.20
CA HIS A 49 0.24 -3.39 -6.38
C HIS A 49 -0.14 -3.40 -7.88
N PRO A 50 -0.95 -4.37 -8.31
CA PRO A 50 -1.33 -4.52 -9.70
C PRO A 50 -2.34 -3.44 -10.14
N PRO A 51 -2.71 -3.38 -11.43
CA PRO A 51 -3.83 -2.57 -11.88
C PRO A 51 -5.07 -2.82 -11.02
N TYR A 52 -5.82 -1.75 -10.74
CA TYR A 52 -7.04 -1.75 -9.92
C TYR A 52 -6.82 -2.07 -8.43
N GLY A 53 -5.59 -1.98 -7.93
CA GLY A 53 -5.25 -2.14 -6.51
C GLY A 53 -5.72 -3.47 -5.93
N HIS A 54 -6.38 -3.44 -4.77
CA HIS A 54 -6.86 -4.67 -4.10
C HIS A 54 -7.86 -5.51 -4.91
N ASN A 55 -8.62 -4.90 -5.84
CA ASN A 55 -9.51 -5.67 -6.71
C ASN A 55 -8.72 -6.47 -7.74
N GLY A 56 -7.67 -5.87 -8.30
CA GLY A 56 -6.72 -6.56 -9.18
C GLY A 56 -5.89 -7.60 -8.46
N GLU A 57 -5.46 -7.32 -7.23
CA GLU A 57 -4.76 -8.28 -6.37
C GLU A 57 -5.59 -9.57 -6.16
N LYS A 58 -6.90 -9.41 -5.85
CA LYS A 58 -7.82 -10.55 -5.75
C LYS A 58 -7.93 -11.35 -7.06
N ALA A 59 -7.95 -10.68 -8.21
CA ALA A 59 -8.02 -11.34 -9.51
C ALA A 59 -6.73 -12.10 -9.82
N LEU A 60 -5.56 -11.45 -9.61
CA LEU A 60 -4.26 -12.10 -9.81
C LEU A 60 -4.01 -13.26 -8.83
N ASP A 61 -4.49 -13.18 -7.59
CA ASP A 61 -4.39 -14.30 -6.64
C ASP A 61 -5.18 -15.53 -7.13
N VAL A 62 -6.32 -15.31 -7.80
CA VAL A 62 -7.08 -16.41 -8.44
C VAL A 62 -6.29 -16.97 -9.62
N VAL A 63 -5.75 -16.14 -10.51
CA VAL A 63 -4.93 -16.54 -11.66
C VAL A 63 -3.69 -17.32 -11.20
N ALA A 64 -3.01 -16.82 -10.20
CA ALA A 64 -1.75 -17.38 -9.70
C ALA A 64 -1.94 -18.55 -8.69
N ARG A 65 -3.16 -19.03 -8.45
CA ARG A 65 -3.46 -19.99 -7.38
C ARG A 65 -2.56 -21.24 -7.41
N GLN A 66 -2.35 -21.81 -8.59
CA GLN A 66 -1.53 -23.01 -8.76
C GLN A 66 -0.03 -22.79 -8.53
N ILE A 67 0.44 -21.56 -8.69
CA ILE A 67 1.85 -21.15 -8.48
C ILE A 67 2.08 -20.47 -7.13
N GLY A 68 1.20 -20.69 -6.16
CA GLY A 68 1.33 -20.15 -4.81
C GLY A 68 0.60 -18.83 -4.57
N GLY A 69 -0.21 -18.32 -5.52
CA GLY A 69 -1.02 -17.10 -5.38
C GLY A 69 -0.26 -15.83 -5.68
N PHE A 70 -0.92 -14.70 -5.39
CA PHE A 70 -0.39 -13.35 -5.58
C PHE A 70 -0.55 -12.52 -4.30
N GLU A 71 0.46 -11.71 -4.01
CA GLU A 71 0.44 -10.75 -2.90
C GLU A 71 1.30 -9.52 -3.25
N GLY A 72 0.73 -8.32 -3.08
CA GLY A 72 1.37 -7.06 -3.50
C GLY A 72 2.73 -6.80 -2.85
N ASN A 73 2.90 -7.11 -1.54
CA ASN A 73 4.19 -6.91 -0.88
C ASN A 73 5.27 -7.90 -1.39
N ALA A 74 4.88 -9.15 -1.70
CA ALA A 74 5.80 -10.09 -2.32
C ALA A 74 6.17 -9.65 -3.74
N GLN A 75 5.23 -9.09 -4.48
CA GLN A 75 5.49 -8.52 -5.80
C GLN A 75 6.39 -7.29 -5.72
N THR A 76 6.22 -6.42 -4.71
CA THR A 76 7.14 -5.31 -4.43
C THR A 76 8.58 -5.82 -4.25
N PHE A 77 8.76 -6.82 -3.39
CA PHE A 77 10.08 -7.41 -3.16
C PHE A 77 10.67 -7.99 -4.45
N ARG A 78 9.87 -8.68 -5.25
CA ARG A 78 10.27 -9.27 -6.54
C ARG A 78 10.65 -8.19 -7.57
N ILE A 79 9.93 -7.08 -7.66
CA ILE A 79 10.29 -5.93 -8.49
C ILE A 79 11.66 -5.39 -8.08
N LEU A 80 11.85 -5.12 -6.80
CA LEU A 80 13.09 -4.52 -6.27
C LEU A 80 14.32 -5.40 -6.42
N THR A 81 14.15 -6.73 -6.42
CA THR A 81 15.26 -7.68 -6.41
C THR A 81 15.49 -8.41 -7.74
N ARG A 82 14.53 -8.32 -8.69
CA ARG A 82 14.59 -9.13 -9.92
C ARG A 82 14.04 -8.42 -11.16
N LEU A 83 12.80 -7.86 -11.09
CA LEU A 83 12.07 -7.48 -12.30
C LEU A 83 12.44 -6.10 -12.83
N GLU A 84 12.82 -5.14 -11.97
CA GLU A 84 13.25 -3.82 -12.43
C GLU A 84 14.55 -3.95 -13.23
N PRO A 85 14.60 -3.59 -14.53
CA PRO A 85 15.75 -3.83 -15.40
C PRO A 85 16.84 -2.75 -15.20
N LYS A 86 17.33 -2.59 -13.97
CA LYS A 86 18.25 -1.50 -13.63
C LYS A 86 19.70 -1.92 -13.51
N THR A 87 19.96 -3.08 -12.89
CA THR A 87 21.32 -3.52 -12.55
C THR A 87 21.50 -5.01 -12.78
N LEU A 88 22.70 -5.39 -13.22
CA LEU A 88 23.13 -6.78 -13.36
C LEU A 88 24.26 -7.06 -12.35
N ASP A 89 24.31 -8.30 -11.83
CA ASP A 89 25.45 -8.76 -11.05
C ASP A 89 26.69 -9.08 -11.93
N ALA A 90 27.79 -9.47 -11.31
CA ALA A 90 29.03 -9.82 -12.02
C ALA A 90 28.86 -11.03 -12.97
N ALA A 91 27.83 -11.85 -12.80
CA ALA A 91 27.50 -12.98 -13.68
C ALA A 91 26.49 -12.59 -14.78
N GLY A 92 26.10 -11.33 -14.88
CA GLY A 92 25.14 -10.84 -15.85
C GLY A 92 23.67 -11.16 -15.51
N ARG A 93 23.37 -11.53 -14.27
CA ARG A 93 22.00 -11.81 -13.82
C ARG A 93 21.31 -10.53 -13.34
N PRO A 94 20.02 -10.30 -13.65
CA PRO A 94 19.27 -9.18 -13.11
C PRO A 94 19.18 -9.23 -11.58
N VAL A 95 19.46 -8.11 -10.94
CA VAL A 95 19.37 -7.92 -9.47
C VAL A 95 18.44 -6.76 -9.10
N GLY A 96 17.53 -6.41 -10.01
CA GLY A 96 16.56 -5.37 -9.80
C GLY A 96 17.19 -3.99 -9.58
N VAL A 97 16.68 -3.26 -8.60
CA VAL A 97 17.18 -1.92 -8.22
C VAL A 97 18.54 -2.00 -7.51
N ASN A 98 18.93 -3.18 -7.02
CA ASN A 98 20.15 -3.42 -6.23
C ASN A 98 20.23 -2.58 -4.96
N LEU A 99 19.14 -2.56 -4.20
CA LEU A 99 19.07 -1.88 -2.91
C LEU A 99 19.98 -2.52 -1.87
N THR A 100 20.37 -1.74 -0.87
CA THR A 100 21.05 -2.29 0.30
C THR A 100 20.14 -3.28 1.04
N ARG A 101 20.76 -4.19 1.80
CA ARG A 101 20.03 -5.14 2.63
C ARG A 101 19.12 -4.44 3.64
N ALA A 102 19.58 -3.32 4.20
CA ALA A 102 18.81 -2.51 5.14
C ALA A 102 17.56 -1.91 4.49
N SER A 103 17.69 -1.35 3.28
CA SER A 103 16.57 -0.79 2.53
C SER A 103 15.56 -1.87 2.12
N LEU A 104 16.01 -3.04 1.64
CA LEU A 104 15.13 -4.15 1.30
C LEU A 104 14.33 -4.66 2.51
N ASP A 105 15.00 -4.79 3.66
CA ASP A 105 14.34 -5.24 4.88
C ASP A 105 13.34 -4.20 5.44
N ALA A 106 13.61 -2.91 5.23
CA ALA A 106 12.71 -1.83 5.59
C ALA A 106 11.42 -1.81 4.74
N VAL A 107 11.45 -2.34 3.52
CA VAL A 107 10.25 -2.52 2.68
C VAL A 107 9.40 -3.71 3.14
N ALA A 108 9.97 -4.68 3.87
CA ALA A 108 9.29 -5.92 4.23
C ALA A 108 8.26 -5.74 5.34
N LYS A 109 7.05 -5.28 4.99
CA LYS A 109 5.89 -5.14 5.91
C LYS A 109 5.52 -6.46 6.58
N TYR A 110 5.70 -7.58 5.89
CA TYR A 110 5.43 -8.95 6.37
C TYR A 110 6.69 -9.81 6.19
N PRO A 111 7.66 -9.75 7.13
CA PRO A 111 9.00 -10.31 6.93
C PRO A 111 9.04 -11.83 7.00
N TRP A 112 8.22 -12.50 6.19
CA TRP A 112 8.13 -13.95 6.04
C TRP A 112 7.70 -14.37 4.64
N LEU A 113 7.98 -15.63 4.30
CA LEU A 113 7.45 -16.34 3.14
C LEU A 113 5.99 -16.75 3.38
N LYS A 114 5.26 -17.03 2.33
CA LYS A 114 3.87 -17.51 2.41
C LYS A 114 3.74 -18.66 3.42
N GLY A 115 2.82 -18.52 4.38
CA GLY A 115 2.52 -19.54 5.39
C GLY A 115 3.61 -19.76 6.46
N ARG A 116 4.72 -19.01 6.43
CA ARG A 116 5.82 -19.13 7.42
C ARG A 116 5.83 -18.02 8.48
N GLY A 117 4.84 -17.17 8.50
CA GLY A 117 4.71 -16.13 9.51
C GLY A 117 3.75 -16.52 10.65
N PRO A 118 3.41 -15.55 11.52
CA PRO A 118 2.53 -15.76 12.66
C PRO A 118 1.19 -16.40 12.27
N GLY A 119 0.76 -17.41 13.05
CA GLY A 119 -0.48 -18.16 12.81
C GLY A 119 -0.36 -19.30 11.81
N GLY A 120 0.82 -19.52 11.22
CA GLY A 120 1.08 -20.64 10.31
C GLY A 120 0.26 -20.60 8.99
N PRO A 121 0.12 -21.74 8.28
CA PRO A 121 -0.50 -21.77 6.95
C PRO A 121 -1.98 -21.38 6.91
N GLY A 122 -2.71 -21.43 8.02
CA GLY A 122 -4.12 -21.01 8.11
C GLY A 122 -4.33 -19.60 8.64
N GLY A 123 -3.26 -18.96 9.13
CA GLY A 123 -3.31 -17.65 9.76
C GLY A 123 -3.15 -16.47 8.77
N ARG A 124 -2.85 -15.29 9.33
CA ARG A 124 -2.63 -14.05 8.56
C ARG A 124 -1.50 -14.21 7.53
N SER A 125 -0.47 -14.99 7.86
CA SER A 125 0.68 -15.26 6.98
C SER A 125 0.34 -16.05 5.71
N ALA A 126 -0.81 -16.70 5.66
CA ALA A 126 -1.28 -17.36 4.45
C ALA A 126 -1.71 -16.37 3.35
N ARG A 127 -2.10 -15.16 3.75
CA ARG A 127 -2.61 -14.11 2.85
C ARG A 127 -1.71 -12.90 2.72
N LYS A 128 -0.85 -12.64 3.71
CA LYS A 128 0.06 -11.50 3.75
C LYS A 128 1.49 -11.97 4.03
N TYR A 129 2.37 -11.72 3.07
CA TYR A 129 3.79 -12.13 3.08
C TYR A 129 4.59 -11.23 2.14
N SER A 130 5.90 -11.11 2.34
CA SER A 130 6.76 -10.23 1.53
C SER A 130 7.68 -10.98 0.57
N SER A 131 7.54 -12.30 0.41
CA SER A 131 8.31 -13.01 -0.61
C SER A 131 7.62 -14.29 -1.08
N TYR A 132 7.72 -14.55 -2.37
CA TYR A 132 7.39 -15.85 -2.97
C TYR A 132 8.50 -16.87 -2.71
N ASP A 133 8.19 -18.17 -2.86
CA ASP A 133 9.18 -19.23 -2.74
C ASP A 133 10.29 -19.11 -3.81
N ASP A 134 9.97 -18.59 -5.00
CA ASP A 134 10.95 -18.31 -6.08
C ASP A 134 12.03 -17.31 -5.70
N ASP A 135 11.77 -16.47 -4.71
CA ASP A 135 12.65 -15.40 -4.24
C ASP A 135 13.21 -15.68 -2.82
N ALA A 136 13.03 -16.94 -2.32
CA ALA A 136 13.40 -17.31 -0.96
C ALA A 136 14.89 -17.16 -0.66
N GLU A 137 15.77 -17.37 -1.63
CA GLU A 137 17.24 -17.25 -1.45
C GLU A 137 17.62 -15.80 -1.14
N ILE A 138 17.19 -14.85 -1.97
CA ILE A 138 17.47 -13.42 -1.76
C ILE A 138 16.78 -12.91 -0.50
N PHE A 139 15.58 -13.42 -0.18
CA PHE A 139 14.89 -13.10 1.05
C PHE A 139 15.64 -13.59 2.29
N ALA A 140 16.16 -14.80 2.28
CA ALA A 140 16.98 -15.33 3.36
C ALA A 140 18.28 -14.52 3.55
N TRP A 141 18.94 -14.11 2.45
CA TRP A 141 20.08 -13.21 2.50
C TRP A 141 19.73 -11.86 3.12
N MET A 142 18.62 -11.28 2.72
CA MET A 142 18.13 -10.01 3.30
C MET A 142 17.92 -10.13 4.80
N ARG A 143 17.31 -11.24 5.25
CA ARG A 143 16.94 -11.49 6.65
C ARG A 143 18.09 -12.06 7.51
N GLN A 144 19.31 -12.24 6.96
CA GLN A 144 20.43 -12.82 7.69
C GLN A 144 20.77 -11.98 8.94
N GLY A 145 20.67 -12.60 10.13
CA GLY A 145 20.89 -11.96 11.43
C GLY A 145 19.70 -11.16 11.97
N ALA A 146 18.59 -11.09 11.25
CA ALA A 146 17.35 -10.50 11.73
C ALA A 146 16.58 -11.48 12.65
N PRO A 147 15.92 -11.00 13.72
CA PRO A 147 15.02 -11.84 14.50
C PRO A 147 13.86 -12.37 13.64
N GLU A 148 13.49 -13.63 13.86
CA GLU A 148 12.43 -14.27 13.08
C GLU A 148 11.09 -13.53 13.22
N GLY A 149 10.42 -13.27 12.10
CA GLY A 149 9.10 -12.63 12.05
C GLY A 149 9.05 -11.19 12.54
N ARG A 150 10.16 -10.62 13.02
CA ARG A 150 10.19 -9.25 13.55
C ARG A 150 10.51 -8.24 12.45
N ARG A 151 9.75 -7.14 12.41
CA ARG A 151 10.01 -5.99 11.54
C ARG A 151 11.10 -5.11 12.14
N CYS A 152 11.95 -4.53 11.32
CA CYS A 152 12.83 -3.44 11.75
C CYS A 152 11.99 -2.17 12.02
N ILE A 153 12.55 -1.22 12.79
CA ILE A 153 11.83 0.03 13.12
C ILE A 153 11.52 0.84 11.87
N GLU A 154 12.40 0.82 10.86
CA GLU A 154 12.21 1.53 9.59
C GLU A 154 10.99 0.97 8.83
N ALA A 155 10.75 -0.35 8.86
CA ALA A 155 9.56 -0.96 8.28
C ALA A 155 8.28 -0.62 9.06
N GLN A 156 8.38 -0.44 10.37
CA GLN A 156 7.26 0.01 11.21
C GLN A 156 6.92 1.49 10.94
N ILE A 157 7.95 2.31 10.74
CA ILE A 157 7.78 3.73 10.34
C ILE A 157 7.12 3.82 8.97
N MET A 158 7.56 3.04 7.99
CA MET A 158 6.94 3.00 6.66
C MET A 158 5.45 2.61 6.76
N ASP A 159 5.13 1.55 7.49
CA ASP A 159 3.75 1.05 7.67
C ASP A 159 2.83 2.10 8.33
N LEU A 160 3.32 2.78 9.38
CA LEU A 160 2.58 3.87 10.01
C LEU A 160 2.43 5.08 9.09
N SER A 161 3.47 5.42 8.33
CA SER A 161 3.44 6.58 7.41
C SER A 161 2.45 6.37 6.28
N ASP A 162 2.33 5.13 5.77
CA ASP A 162 1.29 4.71 4.83
C ASP A 162 -0.10 4.89 5.46
N ASP A 163 -0.30 4.36 6.67
CA ASP A 163 -1.56 4.47 7.41
C ASP A 163 -1.97 5.92 7.67
N VAL A 164 -1.04 6.78 8.06
CA VAL A 164 -1.28 8.22 8.29
C VAL A 164 -1.56 8.92 6.97
N GLY A 165 -0.70 8.73 5.96
CA GLY A 165 -0.86 9.33 4.64
C GLY A 165 -2.20 8.97 4.02
N TYR A 166 -2.52 7.69 3.98
CA TYR A 166 -3.78 7.19 3.42
C TYR A 166 -5.00 7.78 4.15
N SER A 167 -5.04 7.69 5.50
CA SER A 167 -6.21 8.11 6.27
C SER A 167 -6.48 9.61 6.18
N VAL A 168 -5.45 10.44 6.28
CA VAL A 168 -5.60 11.90 6.27
C VAL A 168 -5.91 12.41 4.86
N HIS A 169 -5.21 11.88 3.86
CA HIS A 169 -5.40 12.34 2.48
C HIS A 169 -6.72 11.86 1.86
N ASP A 170 -7.20 10.67 2.23
CA ASP A 170 -8.52 10.22 1.76
C ASP A 170 -9.67 11.09 2.33
N VAL A 171 -9.54 11.57 3.57
CA VAL A 171 -10.49 12.55 4.12
C VAL A 171 -10.40 13.89 3.37
N GLU A 172 -9.20 14.37 3.11
CA GLU A 172 -8.99 15.58 2.30
C GLU A 172 -9.63 15.44 0.92
N ASP A 173 -9.37 14.36 0.22
CA ASP A 173 -9.92 14.09 -1.11
C ASP A 173 -11.45 13.92 -1.07
N ALA A 174 -11.99 13.28 -0.02
CA ALA A 174 -13.43 13.15 0.16
C ALA A 174 -14.14 14.51 0.26
N ILE A 175 -13.55 15.44 1.01
CA ILE A 175 -14.07 16.80 1.16
C ILE A 175 -13.89 17.58 -0.15
N ALA A 176 -12.70 17.60 -0.73
CA ALA A 176 -12.40 18.35 -1.94
C ALA A 176 -13.26 17.92 -3.15
N LEU A 177 -13.58 16.62 -3.25
CA LEU A 177 -14.42 16.06 -4.30
C LEU A 177 -15.94 16.10 -3.98
N GLY A 178 -16.33 16.73 -2.85
CA GLY A 178 -17.72 16.82 -2.43
C GLY A 178 -18.39 15.50 -2.07
N ARG A 179 -17.63 14.48 -1.74
CA ARG A 179 -18.13 13.17 -1.27
C ARG A 179 -18.47 13.19 0.21
N LEU A 180 -17.73 13.97 0.96
CA LEU A 180 -17.97 14.26 2.36
C LEU A 180 -18.28 15.75 2.50
N ASP A 181 -19.50 16.10 2.91
CA ASP A 181 -19.79 17.43 3.44
C ASP A 181 -19.38 17.44 4.91
N PRO A 182 -18.38 18.24 5.32
CA PRO A 182 -17.95 18.30 6.72
C PRO A 182 -19.07 18.67 7.69
N ALA A 183 -20.13 19.35 7.22
CA ALA A 183 -21.26 19.74 8.05
C ALA A 183 -22.04 18.52 8.57
N CYS A 184 -22.06 17.40 7.85
CA CYS A 184 -22.76 16.19 8.30
C CYS A 184 -22.14 15.60 9.57
N LEU A 185 -20.83 15.80 9.80
CA LEU A 185 -20.13 15.37 11.01
C LEU A 185 -20.47 16.22 12.25
N THR A 186 -21.39 17.17 12.16
CA THR A 186 -21.96 17.89 13.29
C THR A 186 -23.26 17.23 13.81
N ASP A 187 -23.84 16.29 13.07
CA ASP A 187 -24.99 15.51 13.48
C ASP A 187 -24.54 14.26 14.26
N SER A 188 -25.00 14.16 15.50
CA SER A 188 -24.63 13.03 16.38
C SER A 188 -25.04 11.67 15.79
N LYS A 189 -26.17 11.59 15.08
CA LYS A 189 -26.61 10.35 14.46
C LYS A 189 -25.66 9.89 13.35
N GLU A 190 -25.22 10.83 12.51
CA GLU A 190 -24.25 10.52 11.44
C GLU A 190 -22.91 10.07 12.02
N VAL A 191 -22.48 10.72 13.13
CA VAL A 191 -21.27 10.31 13.84
C VAL A 191 -21.42 8.90 14.43
N ASP A 192 -22.51 8.59 15.09
CA ASP A 192 -22.76 7.25 15.66
C ASP A 192 -22.73 6.17 14.55
N GLU A 193 -23.38 6.41 13.42
CA GLU A 193 -23.34 5.49 12.26
C GLU A 193 -21.91 5.32 11.70
N LEU A 194 -21.12 6.39 11.65
CA LEU A 194 -19.71 6.34 11.24
C LEU A 194 -18.89 5.47 12.21
N LEU A 195 -19.06 5.64 13.52
CA LEU A 195 -18.34 4.85 14.52
C LEU A 195 -18.68 3.37 14.42
N GLU A 196 -19.97 3.03 14.25
CA GLU A 196 -20.40 1.64 14.06
C GLU A 196 -19.85 1.03 12.77
N ALA A 197 -19.93 1.75 11.65
CA ALA A 197 -19.38 1.31 10.37
C ALA A 197 -17.85 1.08 10.47
N THR A 198 -17.12 1.97 11.14
CA THR A 198 -15.69 1.84 11.37
C THR A 198 -15.36 0.57 12.14
N ARG A 199 -16.08 0.30 13.23
CA ARG A 199 -15.91 -0.91 14.05
C ARG A 199 -16.20 -2.18 13.25
N ALA A 200 -17.30 -2.20 12.53
CA ALA A 200 -17.71 -3.35 11.73
C ALA A 200 -16.69 -3.67 10.61
N TRP A 201 -16.17 -2.64 9.95
CA TRP A 201 -15.23 -2.81 8.83
C TRP A 201 -13.86 -3.33 9.28
N TYR A 202 -13.30 -2.75 10.35
CA TYR A 202 -11.94 -3.09 10.79
C TYR A 202 -11.90 -4.21 11.82
N GLY A 203 -13.04 -4.62 12.37
CA GLY A 203 -13.10 -5.65 13.41
C GLY A 203 -12.24 -5.30 14.63
N THR A 204 -12.24 -4.02 15.02
CA THR A 204 -11.42 -3.51 16.12
C THR A 204 -12.03 -3.84 17.48
N ASP A 205 -11.16 -4.03 18.50
CA ASP A 205 -11.58 -4.16 19.90
C ASP A 205 -11.94 -2.83 20.58
N LEU A 206 -11.67 -1.68 19.91
CA LEU A 206 -12.05 -0.35 20.41
C LEU A 206 -13.58 -0.25 20.54
N SER A 207 -14.02 0.30 21.66
CA SER A 207 -15.44 0.58 21.90
C SER A 207 -15.94 1.75 21.05
N ALA A 208 -17.26 1.93 20.96
CA ALA A 208 -17.83 3.13 20.34
C ALA A 208 -17.42 4.40 21.12
N ASP A 209 -17.30 4.31 22.46
CA ASP A 209 -16.88 5.41 23.31
C ASP A 209 -15.42 5.81 23.05
N ASP A 210 -14.51 4.85 22.81
CA ASP A 210 -13.11 5.14 22.47
C ASP A 210 -13.00 5.88 21.15
N LEU A 211 -13.74 5.45 20.13
CA LEU A 211 -13.80 6.13 18.83
C LEU A 211 -14.52 7.46 18.91
N GLY A 212 -15.58 7.58 19.73
CA GLY A 212 -16.26 8.85 20.01
C GLY A 212 -15.31 9.86 20.65
N ALA A 213 -14.54 9.44 21.66
CA ALA A 213 -13.49 10.27 22.25
C ALA A 213 -12.40 10.67 21.24
N ALA A 214 -12.04 9.79 20.30
CA ALA A 214 -11.12 10.12 19.22
C ALA A 214 -11.72 11.18 18.27
N PHE A 215 -13.01 11.07 17.94
CA PHE A 215 -13.73 12.07 17.16
C PHE A 215 -13.74 13.43 17.87
N ASP A 216 -14.10 13.48 19.14
CA ASP A 216 -14.16 14.70 19.93
C ASP A 216 -12.79 15.40 20.01
N ARG A 217 -11.70 14.63 20.15
CA ARG A 217 -10.34 15.17 20.13
C ARG A 217 -9.97 15.82 18.80
N LEU A 218 -10.37 15.21 17.68
CA LEU A 218 -10.14 15.76 16.33
C LEU A 218 -11.04 16.97 16.06
N ALA A 219 -12.35 16.82 16.28
CA ALA A 219 -13.35 17.86 16.04
C ALA A 219 -13.19 19.09 16.94
N GLY A 220 -12.59 18.94 18.12
CA GLY A 220 -12.25 20.03 19.03
C GLY A 220 -11.03 20.86 18.62
N ARG A 221 -10.31 20.49 17.57
CA ARG A 221 -9.12 21.23 17.12
C ARG A 221 -9.48 22.48 16.33
N PRO A 222 -8.71 23.58 16.48
CA PRO A 222 -8.97 24.84 15.75
C PRO A 222 -8.91 24.69 14.23
N TYR A 223 -8.13 23.72 13.74
CA TYR A 223 -7.95 23.45 12.31
C TYR A 223 -8.99 22.47 11.74
N TRP A 224 -9.90 21.93 12.57
CA TRP A 224 -10.95 21.04 12.09
C TRP A 224 -11.96 21.78 11.23
N ILE A 225 -12.25 21.24 10.04
CA ILE A 225 -13.13 21.85 9.06
C ILE A 225 -14.59 21.43 9.34
N ARG A 226 -15.50 22.42 9.36
CA ARG A 226 -16.94 22.21 9.61
C ARG A 226 -17.80 22.53 8.40
N SER A 227 -17.24 23.16 7.38
CA SER A 227 -17.90 23.48 6.13
C SER A 227 -16.86 23.65 5.03
N TYR A 228 -17.25 23.34 3.79
CA TYR A 228 -16.39 23.49 2.62
C TYR A 228 -17.22 23.91 1.42
N ASN A 229 -16.86 24.99 0.74
CA ASN A 229 -17.57 25.51 -0.44
C ASN A 229 -16.71 25.59 -1.70
N GLY A 230 -15.47 25.12 -1.63
CA GLY A 230 -14.53 25.12 -2.76
C GLY A 230 -13.83 26.45 -3.01
N SER A 231 -13.92 27.41 -2.08
CA SER A 231 -13.17 28.66 -2.19
C SER A 231 -11.66 28.42 -1.97
N VAL A 232 -10.82 29.36 -2.45
CA VAL A 232 -9.36 29.31 -2.21
C VAL A 232 -9.05 29.29 -0.71
N ALA A 233 -9.84 30.00 0.10
CA ALA A 233 -9.68 30.01 1.55
C ALA A 233 -9.98 28.64 2.16
N ASP A 234 -11.06 27.97 1.72
CA ASP A 234 -11.42 26.64 2.19
C ASP A 234 -10.39 25.60 1.76
N ALA A 235 -9.89 25.68 0.52
CA ALA A 235 -8.82 24.82 0.05
C ALA A 235 -7.54 24.98 0.88
N ALA A 236 -7.18 26.21 1.26
CA ALA A 236 -6.06 26.47 2.16
C ALA A 236 -6.29 25.91 3.57
N HIS A 237 -7.50 26.05 4.13
CA HIS A 237 -7.87 25.47 5.42
C HIS A 237 -7.81 23.94 5.37
N LEU A 238 -8.24 23.32 4.27
CA LEU A 238 -8.18 21.86 4.09
C LEU A 238 -6.74 21.36 4.04
N LYS A 239 -5.84 22.07 3.34
CA LYS A 239 -4.41 21.75 3.36
C LYS A 239 -3.77 21.95 4.74
N ASN A 240 -4.21 22.95 5.48
CA ASN A 240 -3.75 23.16 6.87
C ASN A 240 -4.22 22.02 7.78
N LEU A 241 -5.47 21.57 7.67
CA LEU A 241 -5.99 20.40 8.40
C LEU A 241 -5.07 19.18 8.21
N THR A 242 -4.75 18.86 6.95
CA THR A 242 -3.88 17.76 6.58
C THR A 242 -2.50 17.88 7.24
N SER A 243 -1.87 19.04 7.11
CA SER A 243 -0.53 19.29 7.67
C SER A 243 -0.51 19.20 9.20
N GLU A 244 -1.50 19.76 9.88
CA GLU A 244 -1.61 19.78 11.35
C GLU A 244 -1.85 18.35 11.90
N ILE A 245 -2.71 17.55 11.28
CA ILE A 245 -2.98 16.18 11.71
C ILE A 245 -1.73 15.32 11.54
N ILE A 246 -1.08 15.36 10.37
CA ILE A 246 0.15 14.61 10.12
C ILE A 246 1.25 15.00 11.11
N GLY A 247 1.50 16.31 11.28
CA GLY A 247 2.51 16.81 12.20
C GLY A 247 2.27 16.36 13.64
N ARG A 248 1.01 16.36 14.08
CA ARG A 248 0.61 15.92 15.42
C ARG A 248 0.83 14.41 15.59
N PHE A 249 0.45 13.58 14.64
CA PHE A 249 0.66 12.13 14.72
C PHE A 249 2.15 11.77 14.75
N VAL A 250 2.94 12.36 13.87
CA VAL A 250 4.40 12.18 13.85
C VAL A 250 5.02 12.57 15.20
N SER A 251 4.63 13.72 15.73
CA SER A 251 5.16 14.23 17.03
C SER A 251 4.76 13.33 18.19
N ALA A 252 3.52 12.86 18.24
CA ALA A 252 3.03 11.99 19.29
C ALA A 252 3.78 10.64 19.33
N VAL A 253 3.94 10.01 18.16
CA VAL A 253 4.65 8.74 18.02
C VAL A 253 6.15 8.90 18.29
N ALA A 254 6.78 9.95 17.77
CA ALA A 254 8.19 10.23 18.07
C ALA A 254 8.42 10.43 19.57
N SER A 255 7.57 11.20 20.24
CA SER A 255 7.66 11.45 21.67
C SER A 255 7.47 10.18 22.50
N ALA A 256 6.46 9.36 22.21
CA ALA A 256 6.19 8.11 22.92
C ALA A 256 7.34 7.10 22.74
N THR A 257 7.85 6.97 21.52
CA THR A 257 8.98 6.09 21.21
C THR A 257 10.24 6.55 21.95
N ARG A 258 10.52 7.86 21.94
CA ARG A 258 11.66 8.44 22.67
C ARG A 258 11.55 8.28 24.19
N GLN A 259 10.34 8.40 24.76
CA GLN A 259 10.12 8.16 26.19
C GLN A 259 10.45 6.70 26.57
N THR A 260 10.21 5.76 25.67
CA THR A 260 10.46 4.35 25.93
C THR A 260 11.94 3.96 25.73
N TYR A 261 12.57 4.46 24.66
CA TYR A 261 13.90 4.00 24.21
C TYR A 261 15.01 5.04 24.37
N GLY A 262 14.69 6.27 24.78
CA GLY A 262 15.68 7.33 24.97
C GLY A 262 16.00 8.12 23.70
N ASN A 263 17.01 9.02 23.79
CA ASN A 263 17.31 10.00 22.74
C ASN A 263 18.41 9.55 21.76
N GLY A 264 18.98 8.36 21.94
CA GLY A 264 19.96 7.79 21.00
C GLY A 264 19.37 7.48 19.64
N PRO A 265 20.17 7.25 18.60
CA PRO A 265 19.67 6.73 17.33
C PRO A 265 18.98 5.38 17.55
N LEU A 266 17.80 5.22 16.95
CA LEU A 266 17.05 3.97 16.98
C LEU A 266 17.13 3.35 15.58
N THR A 267 17.72 2.16 15.47
CA THR A 267 17.95 1.53 14.16
C THR A 267 17.60 0.06 14.19
N ARG A 268 17.11 -0.43 13.09
CA ARG A 268 16.85 -1.85 12.84
C ARG A 268 15.93 -2.49 13.89
N TYR A 269 16.47 -3.39 14.72
CA TYR A 269 15.74 -4.20 15.71
C TYR A 269 15.98 -3.76 17.16
N GLU A 270 16.65 -2.63 17.36
CA GLU A 270 16.96 -2.12 18.70
C GLU A 270 15.76 -1.52 19.41
N ALA A 271 14.77 -1.07 18.64
CA ALA A 271 13.53 -0.49 19.15
C ALA A 271 12.31 -0.93 18.35
N GLU A 272 11.16 -0.70 18.92
CA GLU A 272 9.86 -0.78 18.24
C GLU A 272 9.16 0.56 18.30
N LEU A 273 8.36 0.84 17.28
CA LEU A 273 7.59 2.07 17.22
C LEU A 273 6.47 2.04 18.25
N VAL A 274 6.41 3.05 19.13
CA VAL A 274 5.36 3.17 20.14
C VAL A 274 4.31 4.15 19.63
N ILE A 275 3.14 3.61 19.29
CA ILE A 275 1.98 4.39 18.85
C ILE A 275 1.05 4.58 20.05
N PRO A 276 0.81 5.82 20.54
CA PRO A 276 -0.14 6.06 21.61
C PRO A 276 -1.54 5.57 21.23
N GLU A 277 -2.27 4.97 22.16
CA GLU A 277 -3.62 4.44 21.94
C GLU A 277 -4.58 5.49 21.37
N GLU A 278 -4.50 6.72 21.88
CA GLU A 278 -5.29 7.85 21.37
C GLU A 278 -4.99 8.16 19.90
N THR A 279 -3.71 8.14 19.52
CA THR A 279 -3.28 8.37 18.13
C THR A 279 -3.73 7.24 17.22
N ALA A 280 -3.63 5.99 17.67
CA ALA A 280 -4.11 4.83 16.93
C ALA A 280 -5.63 4.88 16.70
N ALA A 281 -6.40 5.28 17.71
CA ALA A 281 -7.85 5.45 17.61
C ALA A 281 -8.24 6.56 16.63
N GLU A 282 -7.51 7.68 16.62
CA GLU A 282 -7.75 8.78 15.69
C GLU A 282 -7.40 8.41 14.23
N ILE A 283 -6.30 7.69 13.99
CA ILE A 283 -5.95 7.17 12.67
C ILE A 283 -7.04 6.19 12.18
N LEU A 284 -7.50 5.29 13.07
CA LEU A 284 -8.56 4.34 12.74
C LEU A 284 -9.88 5.05 12.40
N LEU A 285 -10.23 6.10 13.12
CA LEU A 285 -11.40 6.91 12.83
C LEU A 285 -11.31 7.60 11.45
N LEU A 286 -10.16 8.20 11.12
CA LEU A 286 -9.96 8.81 9.79
C LEU A 286 -10.05 7.77 8.68
N LYS A 287 -9.51 6.57 8.89
CA LYS A 287 -9.71 5.43 7.98
C LYS A 287 -11.19 5.07 7.85
N GLY A 288 -11.97 5.11 8.94
CA GLY A 288 -13.42 4.88 8.94
C GLY A 288 -14.18 5.91 8.11
N ILE A 289 -13.81 7.19 8.20
CA ILE A 289 -14.35 8.25 7.35
C ILE A 289 -14.07 7.93 5.87
N ALA A 290 -12.84 7.54 5.53
CA ALA A 290 -12.50 7.17 4.17
C ALA A 290 -13.30 5.96 3.67
N VAL A 291 -13.52 4.95 4.50
CA VAL A 291 -14.37 3.79 4.15
C VAL A 291 -15.79 4.25 3.83
N ARG A 292 -16.44 4.95 4.76
CA ARG A 292 -17.85 5.35 4.63
C ARG A 292 -18.11 6.26 3.43
N TYR A 293 -17.29 7.28 3.20
CA TYR A 293 -17.56 8.30 2.19
C TYR A 293 -16.80 8.08 0.87
N VAL A 294 -15.78 7.25 0.84
CA VAL A 294 -14.96 7.04 -0.37
C VAL A 294 -15.05 5.62 -0.89
N MET A 295 -14.97 4.60 -0.02
CA MET A 295 -14.84 3.20 -0.45
C MET A 295 -16.19 2.51 -0.63
N GLU A 296 -17.10 2.57 0.35
CA GLU A 296 -18.42 1.94 0.26
C GLU A 296 -19.23 2.41 -0.96
N PRO A 297 -19.30 3.71 -1.30
CA PRO A 297 -20.00 4.16 -2.50
C PRO A 297 -19.33 3.68 -3.81
N ARG A 298 -18.07 3.29 -3.79
CA ARG A 298 -17.31 2.77 -4.95
C ARG A 298 -17.49 1.28 -5.17
N GLU A 299 -18.01 0.54 -4.22
CA GLU A 299 -18.33 -0.89 -4.37
C GLU A 299 -19.48 -1.12 -5.35
N HIS A 300 -19.44 -0.43 -6.49
CA HIS A 300 -20.27 -0.76 -7.64
C HIS A 300 -19.75 -2.05 -8.25
N GLU A 301 -20.33 -3.15 -7.83
CA GLU A 301 -20.00 -4.50 -8.26
C GLU A 301 -19.78 -4.65 -9.78
N PRO A 302 -20.54 -3.98 -10.69
CA PRO A 302 -20.29 -4.05 -12.13
C PRO A 302 -18.90 -3.53 -12.57
N VAL A 303 -18.37 -2.50 -11.91
CA VAL A 303 -17.06 -1.94 -12.24
C VAL A 303 -15.96 -2.91 -11.80
N TYR A 304 -16.06 -3.44 -10.58
CA TYR A 304 -15.10 -4.40 -10.06
C TYR A 304 -15.11 -5.72 -10.85
N LEU A 305 -16.27 -6.19 -11.27
CA LEU A 305 -16.37 -7.36 -12.15
C LEU A 305 -15.66 -7.13 -13.48
N ARG A 306 -15.87 -6.00 -14.15
CA ARG A 306 -15.18 -5.66 -15.41
C ARG A 306 -13.66 -5.61 -15.24
N GLN A 307 -13.19 -5.02 -14.15
CA GLN A 307 -11.76 -4.97 -13.85
C GLN A 307 -11.14 -6.36 -13.65
N ARG A 308 -11.84 -7.26 -12.94
CA ARG A 308 -11.39 -8.65 -12.77
C ARG A 308 -11.41 -9.42 -14.09
N THR A 309 -12.48 -9.28 -14.87
CA THR A 309 -12.60 -9.90 -16.20
C THR A 309 -11.43 -9.48 -17.10
N LEU A 310 -11.11 -8.18 -17.11
CA LEU A 310 -9.97 -7.67 -17.88
C LEU A 310 -8.65 -8.34 -17.49
N ILE A 311 -8.40 -8.56 -16.20
CA ILE A 311 -7.21 -9.25 -15.73
C ILE A 311 -7.21 -10.73 -16.15
N PHE A 312 -8.37 -11.42 -16.06
CA PHE A 312 -8.50 -12.80 -16.49
C PHE A 312 -8.29 -12.96 -18.01
N ASP A 313 -8.89 -12.08 -18.81
CA ASP A 313 -8.72 -12.07 -20.26
C ASP A 313 -7.26 -11.83 -20.66
N LEU A 314 -6.57 -10.88 -19.99
CA LEU A 314 -5.15 -10.64 -20.21
C LEU A 314 -4.31 -11.87 -19.85
N ALA A 315 -4.59 -12.52 -18.73
CA ALA A 315 -3.86 -13.72 -18.32
C ALA A 315 -4.04 -14.86 -19.33
N ASP A 316 -5.26 -15.08 -19.79
CA ASP A 316 -5.58 -16.14 -20.77
C ASP A 316 -4.89 -15.89 -22.11
N VAL A 317 -5.02 -14.70 -22.68
CA VAL A 317 -4.43 -14.37 -23.99
C VAL A 317 -2.90 -14.40 -23.94
N LEU A 318 -2.27 -13.95 -22.86
CA LEU A 318 -0.81 -13.99 -22.71
C LEU A 318 -0.29 -15.41 -22.53
N MET A 319 -1.01 -16.28 -21.80
CA MET A 319 -0.66 -17.70 -21.66
C MET A 319 -0.80 -18.46 -22.96
N THR A 320 -1.89 -18.24 -23.70
CA THR A 320 -2.19 -18.99 -24.95
C THR A 320 -1.46 -18.45 -26.17
N GLY A 321 -0.98 -17.19 -26.12
CA GLY A 321 -0.32 -16.50 -27.24
C GLY A 321 1.07 -17.01 -27.62
N GLY A 322 1.62 -18.02 -26.93
CA GLY A 322 2.95 -18.59 -27.26
C GLY A 322 4.11 -17.59 -27.19
N GLY A 323 4.02 -16.62 -26.27
CA GLY A 323 5.00 -15.51 -26.12
C GLY A 323 4.62 -14.25 -26.89
N LYS A 324 3.61 -14.29 -27.75
CA LYS A 324 3.07 -13.08 -28.39
C LYS A 324 2.41 -12.21 -27.32
N GLY A 325 2.74 -10.94 -27.29
CA GLY A 325 2.23 -9.98 -26.29
C GLY A 325 3.03 -9.96 -24.98
N ILE A 326 4.03 -10.85 -24.80
CA ILE A 326 4.96 -10.73 -23.68
C ILE A 326 5.90 -9.53 -23.92
N ASP A 327 6.11 -8.73 -22.88
CA ASP A 327 7.00 -7.58 -22.93
C ASP A 327 8.44 -8.04 -23.30
N PRO A 328 9.15 -7.34 -24.19
CA PRO A 328 10.53 -7.69 -24.56
C PRO A 328 11.47 -7.92 -23.37
N VAL A 329 11.29 -7.21 -22.26
CA VAL A 329 12.08 -7.36 -21.03
C VAL A 329 11.86 -8.73 -20.38
N LEU A 330 10.67 -9.30 -20.50
CA LEU A 330 10.28 -10.59 -19.89
C LEU A 330 10.36 -11.75 -20.89
N LEU A 331 10.53 -11.48 -22.18
CA LEU A 331 10.44 -12.49 -23.23
C LEU A 331 11.52 -13.58 -23.10
N ASP A 332 12.73 -13.21 -22.70
CA ASP A 332 13.81 -14.17 -22.45
C ASP A 332 13.49 -15.11 -21.26
N VAL A 333 12.91 -14.58 -20.21
CA VAL A 333 12.43 -15.38 -19.05
C VAL A 333 11.30 -16.31 -19.46
N TRP A 334 10.38 -15.85 -20.31
CA TRP A 334 9.31 -16.65 -20.90
C TRP A 334 9.85 -17.85 -21.71
N HIS A 335 10.84 -17.62 -22.56
CA HIS A 335 11.43 -18.68 -23.38
C HIS A 335 12.25 -19.69 -22.59
N ARG A 336 12.84 -19.27 -21.47
CA ARG A 336 13.59 -20.17 -20.59
C ARG A 336 12.70 -20.89 -19.57
N ALA A 337 11.41 -20.55 -19.48
CA ALA A 337 10.49 -21.19 -18.56
C ALA A 337 10.34 -22.68 -18.88
N GLU A 338 10.64 -23.53 -17.92
CA GLU A 338 10.69 -24.99 -18.08
C GLU A 338 9.29 -25.64 -18.19
N ASN A 339 8.27 -24.97 -17.67
CA ASN A 339 6.90 -25.45 -17.61
C ASN A 339 5.89 -24.31 -17.61
N ASP A 340 4.60 -24.65 -17.65
CA ASP A 340 3.51 -23.68 -17.70
C ASP A 340 3.36 -22.87 -16.39
N ASP A 341 3.74 -23.43 -15.25
CA ASP A 341 3.74 -22.70 -13.97
C ASP A 341 4.77 -21.56 -13.98
N ALA A 342 5.97 -21.82 -14.52
CA ALA A 342 6.99 -20.79 -14.69
C ALA A 342 6.56 -19.73 -15.72
N ARG A 343 5.87 -20.12 -16.81
CA ARG A 343 5.29 -19.16 -17.76
C ARG A 343 4.19 -18.31 -17.13
N LEU A 344 3.32 -18.94 -16.35
CA LEU A 344 2.27 -18.23 -15.62
C LEU A 344 2.84 -17.19 -14.66
N ARG A 345 3.97 -17.45 -14.00
CA ARG A 345 4.67 -16.47 -13.17
C ARG A 345 5.09 -15.25 -14.00
N VAL A 346 5.61 -15.44 -15.21
CA VAL A 346 5.98 -14.34 -16.12
C VAL A 346 4.74 -13.50 -16.50
N VAL A 347 3.62 -14.16 -16.81
CA VAL A 347 2.36 -13.46 -17.13
C VAL A 347 1.85 -12.65 -15.94
N VAL A 348 1.89 -13.23 -14.74
CA VAL A 348 1.50 -12.52 -13.51
C VAL A 348 2.41 -11.33 -13.25
N ASP A 349 3.73 -11.48 -13.38
CA ASP A 349 4.72 -10.41 -13.25
C ASP A 349 4.43 -9.26 -14.23
N GLN A 350 4.13 -9.60 -15.49
CA GLN A 350 3.81 -8.61 -16.52
C GLN A 350 2.51 -7.86 -16.22
N ILE A 351 1.43 -8.56 -15.87
CA ILE A 351 0.14 -7.91 -15.57
C ILE A 351 0.28 -7.04 -14.33
N ALA A 352 0.98 -7.51 -13.30
CA ALA A 352 1.21 -6.75 -12.07
C ALA A 352 2.01 -5.46 -12.30
N SER A 353 2.85 -5.41 -13.33
CA SER A 353 3.66 -4.23 -13.68
C SER A 353 2.89 -3.17 -14.48
N LEU A 354 1.65 -3.44 -14.89
CA LEU A 354 0.83 -2.49 -15.64
C LEU A 354 0.17 -1.46 -14.70
N THR A 355 -0.09 -0.27 -15.25
CA THR A 355 -1.02 0.71 -14.65
C THR A 355 -2.45 0.39 -15.06
N ASP A 356 -3.44 0.99 -14.40
CA ASP A 356 -4.85 0.86 -14.77
C ASP A 356 -5.12 1.24 -16.24
N THR A 357 -4.43 2.28 -16.70
CA THR A 357 -4.55 2.77 -18.09
C THR A 357 -3.87 1.83 -19.08
N SER A 358 -2.66 1.36 -18.78
CA SER A 358 -1.95 0.44 -19.66
C SER A 358 -2.62 -0.94 -19.71
N ALA A 359 -3.19 -1.43 -18.60
CA ALA A 359 -3.97 -2.67 -18.58
C ALA A 359 -5.16 -2.62 -19.53
N ARG A 360 -5.91 -1.49 -19.52
CA ARG A 360 -7.01 -1.28 -20.49
C ARG A 360 -6.54 -1.22 -21.94
N ALA A 361 -5.44 -0.52 -22.18
CA ALA A 361 -4.86 -0.41 -23.54
C ALA A 361 -4.38 -1.77 -24.04
N TRP A 362 -3.74 -2.57 -23.19
CA TRP A 362 -3.30 -3.92 -23.52
C TRP A 362 -4.46 -4.86 -23.78
N HIS A 363 -5.50 -4.82 -22.93
CA HIS A 363 -6.71 -5.61 -23.15
C HIS A 363 -7.38 -5.25 -24.49
N ALA A 364 -7.54 -3.95 -24.78
CA ALA A 364 -8.10 -3.53 -26.07
C ALA A 364 -7.30 -4.01 -27.27
N ARG A 365 -5.95 -4.01 -27.17
CA ARG A 365 -5.04 -4.47 -28.22
C ARG A 365 -5.03 -5.99 -28.40
N LEU A 366 -5.04 -6.75 -27.29
CA LEU A 366 -4.83 -8.20 -27.32
C LEU A 366 -6.14 -9.00 -27.35
N CYS A 367 -7.23 -8.47 -26.73
CA CYS A 367 -8.52 -9.14 -26.56
C CYS A 367 -9.66 -8.44 -27.34
N GLY A 368 -9.39 -7.29 -27.99
CA GLY A 368 -10.39 -6.55 -28.75
C GLY A 368 -10.82 -7.29 -30.01
N MET A 369 -12.04 -6.99 -30.52
CA MET A 369 -12.62 -7.65 -31.72
C MET A 369 -11.81 -7.47 -33.03
N PHE A 370 -10.78 -6.63 -33.02
CA PHE A 370 -9.87 -6.37 -34.16
C PHE A 370 -8.42 -6.70 -33.82
N SER A 371 -8.16 -7.47 -32.75
CA SER A 371 -6.81 -7.95 -32.49
C SER A 371 -6.43 -8.94 -33.60
N GLU A 372 -5.54 -8.53 -34.52
CA GLU A 372 -4.88 -9.47 -35.42
C GLU A 372 -4.05 -10.45 -34.57
N VAL A 373 -4.44 -11.71 -34.58
CA VAL A 373 -3.78 -12.82 -33.91
C VAL A 373 -2.45 -13.13 -34.59
#